data_c4b04fd8f5e44eeaced2a31f09aee726
#
_entry.id   c4b04fd8f5e44eeaced2a31f09aee726
#
_cell.length_a   1.000
_cell.length_b   1.000
_cell.length_c   1.000
_cell.angle_alpha   90.00
_cell.angle_beta   90.00
_cell.angle_gamma   90.00
#
_symmetry.space_group_name_H-M   'P 1'
#
loop_
_entity.id
_entity.type
_entity.pdbx_description
1 polymer ?
#
loop_
_entity_poly.entity_id
_entity_poly.type
_entity_poly.pdbx_seq_one_letter_code
_entity_poly.pdbx_strand_id
1 'polypeptide(L)'
;MYTLLLVDDEEEVIEAIVKKVKWEELGFQVTGHANNGFKAMDMLEEMQPDVVMTDIRMPYMDGLELCAHIKAKYPATKILLFTGFDDFEYAKEAVHLEIEEYILKPLNAVEITEVFKRLKEKLDYEISEKRNTDLLKKYYADSLPMLQANLYTTLIEGRIPEEEMPHYFKDYQIAFTGPWYCCLIIHTSASQVPEGMDIRLLSVSVDRQAGENLGEKWNAKRFRYLGDTIMIMQLKSEEEISELTDACDRFCKYI
;
A
#
# COMPACT_ATOMS: atom_id res chain seq x y z
N MET A 1 5.42 -15.96 12.72
CA MET A 1 5.12 -16.25 14.14
C MET A 1 4.70 -14.92 14.72
N TYR A 2 3.53 -14.85 15.36
CA TYR A 2 3.00 -13.61 15.93
C TYR A 2 3.55 -13.39 17.34
N THR A 3 3.79 -12.14 17.68
CA THR A 3 4.32 -11.73 18.98
C THR A 3 3.19 -11.45 19.98
N LEU A 4 3.32 -11.92 21.20
CA LEU A 4 2.33 -11.82 22.27
C LEU A 4 2.93 -11.16 23.51
N LEU A 5 2.28 -10.12 24.02
CA LEU A 5 2.53 -9.51 25.31
C LEU A 5 1.43 -9.93 26.30
N LEU A 6 1.82 -10.45 27.47
CA LEU A 6 0.91 -10.78 28.55
C LEU A 6 0.95 -9.69 29.62
N VAL A 7 -0.23 -9.29 30.12
CA VAL A 7 -0.33 -8.24 31.14
C VAL A 7 -1.28 -8.69 32.25
N ASP A 8 -0.76 -8.87 33.44
CA ASP A 8 -1.50 -9.28 34.64
C ASP A 8 -0.68 -8.92 35.88
N ASP A 9 -1.28 -8.42 36.92
CA ASP A 9 -0.58 -8.11 38.17
C ASP A 9 -0.27 -9.34 39.01
N GLU A 10 -0.92 -10.47 38.71
CA GLU A 10 -0.68 -11.77 39.31
C GLU A 10 0.38 -12.56 38.52
N GLU A 11 1.64 -12.53 38.93
CA GLU A 11 2.75 -13.20 38.24
C GLU A 11 2.55 -14.72 38.10
N GLU A 12 1.87 -15.34 39.08
CA GLU A 12 1.52 -16.76 39.05
C GLU A 12 0.58 -17.13 37.89
N VAL A 13 -0.33 -16.22 37.53
CA VAL A 13 -1.25 -16.37 36.39
C VAL A 13 -0.47 -16.33 35.08
N ILE A 14 0.41 -15.36 34.93
CA ILE A 14 1.29 -15.25 33.75
C ILE A 14 2.12 -16.52 33.56
N GLU A 15 2.80 -16.97 34.64
CA GLU A 15 3.62 -18.18 34.57
C GLU A 15 2.78 -19.43 34.20
N ALA A 16 1.57 -19.54 34.75
CA ALA A 16 0.68 -20.64 34.45
C ALA A 16 0.26 -20.64 32.96
N ILE A 17 -0.07 -19.46 32.41
CA ILE A 17 -0.44 -19.32 31.01
C ILE A 17 0.74 -19.65 30.09
N VAL A 18 1.93 -19.12 30.38
CA VAL A 18 3.16 -19.36 29.59
C VAL A 18 3.52 -20.84 29.57
N LYS A 19 3.43 -21.55 30.72
CA LYS A 19 3.83 -22.95 30.85
C LYS A 19 2.80 -23.95 30.30
N LYS A 20 1.50 -23.64 30.41
CA LYS A 20 0.42 -24.59 30.07
C LYS A 20 0.07 -24.57 28.57
N VAL A 21 0.34 -23.49 27.85
CA VAL A 21 -0.01 -23.35 26.45
C VAL A 21 1.24 -23.52 25.58
N LYS A 22 1.10 -24.33 24.54
CA LYS A 22 2.18 -24.56 23.57
C LYS A 22 2.17 -23.46 22.48
N TRP A 23 2.64 -22.29 22.83
CA TRP A 23 2.57 -21.07 22.01
C TRP A 23 3.17 -21.22 20.62
N GLU A 24 4.33 -21.88 20.52
CA GLU A 24 5.01 -22.10 19.24
C GLU A 24 4.18 -22.98 18.28
N GLU A 25 3.51 -24.03 18.81
CA GLU A 25 2.63 -24.87 18.00
C GLU A 25 1.40 -24.08 17.48
N LEU A 26 0.98 -23.05 18.22
CA LEU A 26 -0.10 -22.13 17.81
C LEU A 26 0.36 -21.03 16.86
N GLY A 27 1.67 -20.88 16.65
CA GLY A 27 2.25 -19.84 15.81
C GLY A 27 2.43 -18.50 16.52
N PHE A 28 2.44 -18.48 17.85
CA PHE A 28 2.70 -17.30 18.68
C PHE A 28 4.00 -17.45 19.47
N GLN A 29 4.58 -16.31 19.81
CA GLN A 29 5.74 -16.21 20.69
C GLN A 29 5.43 -15.19 21.79
N VAL A 30 5.49 -15.61 23.05
CA VAL A 30 5.41 -14.69 24.18
C VAL A 30 6.72 -13.91 24.24
N THR A 31 6.69 -12.64 23.92
CA THR A 31 7.88 -11.77 23.86
C THR A 31 8.12 -11.03 25.16
N GLY A 32 7.13 -10.97 26.03
CA GLY A 32 7.28 -10.35 27.32
C GLY A 32 6.03 -10.43 28.18
N HIS A 33 6.17 -9.95 29.43
CA HIS A 33 5.08 -9.78 30.33
C HIS A 33 5.21 -8.50 31.16
N ALA A 34 4.10 -7.90 31.50
CA ALA A 34 3.99 -6.72 32.34
C ALA A 34 3.03 -6.97 33.51
N ASN A 35 3.29 -6.36 34.65
CA ASN A 35 2.47 -6.50 35.87
C ASN A 35 1.57 -5.27 36.14
N ASN A 36 1.49 -4.34 35.21
CA ASN A 36 0.57 -3.22 35.21
C ASN A 36 0.53 -2.52 33.84
N GLY A 37 -0.47 -1.66 33.63
CA GLY A 37 -0.66 -0.99 32.34
C GLY A 37 0.46 -0.05 31.94
N PHE A 38 1.13 0.65 32.86
CA PHE A 38 2.23 1.55 32.52
C PHE A 38 3.45 0.79 31.95
N LYS A 39 3.84 -0.30 32.63
CA LYS A 39 4.93 -1.15 32.14
C LYS A 39 4.56 -1.80 30.80
N ALA A 40 3.30 -2.16 30.60
CA ALA A 40 2.82 -2.66 29.32
C ALA A 40 2.96 -1.61 28.22
N MET A 41 2.66 -0.33 28.50
CA MET A 41 2.84 0.77 27.54
C MET A 41 4.31 0.98 27.14
N ASP A 42 5.25 0.92 28.09
CA ASP A 42 6.68 1.01 27.81
C ASP A 42 7.11 -0.14 26.88
N MET A 43 6.67 -1.37 27.19
CA MET A 43 6.97 -2.55 26.35
C MET A 43 6.31 -2.50 24.97
N LEU A 44 5.12 -1.94 24.86
CA LEU A 44 4.44 -1.72 23.59
C LEU A 44 5.23 -0.76 22.68
N GLU A 45 5.84 0.27 23.24
CA GLU A 45 6.66 1.22 22.48
C GLU A 45 7.93 0.58 21.93
N GLU A 46 8.55 -0.31 22.72
CA GLU A 46 9.79 -0.99 22.32
C GLU A 46 9.56 -2.17 21.37
N MET A 47 8.52 -2.98 21.62
CA MET A 47 8.35 -4.29 20.96
C MET A 47 7.27 -4.32 19.88
N GLN A 48 6.28 -3.43 19.96
CA GLN A 48 5.11 -3.39 19.06
C GLN A 48 4.51 -4.79 18.79
N PRO A 49 4.00 -5.47 19.83
CA PRO A 49 3.52 -6.84 19.70
C PRO A 49 2.27 -6.89 18.81
N ASP A 50 2.10 -8.03 18.10
CA ASP A 50 0.91 -8.29 17.27
C ASP A 50 -0.34 -8.45 18.13
N VAL A 51 -0.18 -9.01 19.34
CA VAL A 51 -1.28 -9.32 20.26
C VAL A 51 -0.91 -8.92 21.68
N VAL A 52 -1.88 -8.33 22.38
CA VAL A 52 -1.82 -8.08 23.83
C VAL A 52 -2.96 -8.85 24.49
N MET A 53 -2.64 -9.62 25.52
CA MET A 53 -3.61 -10.28 26.39
C MET A 53 -3.48 -9.68 27.77
N THR A 54 -4.52 -8.98 28.25
CA THR A 54 -4.45 -8.21 29.51
C THR A 54 -5.58 -8.55 30.47
N ASP A 55 -5.27 -8.57 31.78
CA ASP A 55 -6.32 -8.50 32.80
C ASP A 55 -6.97 -7.11 32.82
N ILE A 56 -8.18 -7.03 33.35
CA ILE A 56 -8.90 -5.78 33.54
C ILE A 56 -8.44 -5.07 34.82
N ARG A 57 -8.42 -5.80 35.94
CA ARG A 57 -8.12 -5.19 37.23
C ARG A 57 -6.65 -5.25 37.57
N MET A 58 -5.97 -4.15 37.30
CA MET A 58 -4.56 -4.00 37.66
C MET A 58 -4.34 -2.67 38.41
N PRO A 59 -3.29 -2.59 39.23
CA PRO A 59 -2.96 -1.35 39.93
C PRO A 59 -2.47 -0.26 38.93
N TYR A 60 -2.75 1.00 39.27
CA TYR A 60 -2.32 2.22 38.60
C TYR A 60 -3.03 2.51 37.26
N MET A 61 -3.02 1.62 36.32
CA MET A 61 -3.71 1.70 35.03
C MET A 61 -4.40 0.36 34.81
N ASP A 62 -5.71 0.39 34.70
CA ASP A 62 -6.49 -0.83 34.45
C ASP A 62 -6.41 -1.30 33.00
N GLY A 63 -6.90 -2.52 32.73
CA GLY A 63 -6.81 -3.11 31.41
C GLY A 63 -7.66 -2.41 30.35
N LEU A 64 -8.77 -1.77 30.73
CA LEU A 64 -9.61 -1.02 29.78
C LEU A 64 -8.96 0.31 29.39
N GLU A 65 -8.36 1.01 30.34
CA GLU A 65 -7.54 2.19 30.04
C GLU A 65 -6.38 1.84 29.13
N LEU A 66 -5.68 0.72 29.43
CA LEU A 66 -4.62 0.20 28.56
C LEU A 66 -5.13 -0.09 27.15
N CYS A 67 -6.27 -0.77 27.02
CA CYS A 67 -6.89 -1.06 25.72
C CYS A 67 -7.21 0.21 24.92
N ALA A 68 -7.77 1.24 25.57
CA ALA A 68 -8.04 2.52 24.91
C ALA A 68 -6.76 3.18 24.38
N HIS A 69 -5.67 3.15 25.16
CA HIS A 69 -4.36 3.65 24.72
C HIS A 69 -3.79 2.84 23.55
N ILE A 70 -3.89 1.49 23.59
CA ILE A 70 -3.43 0.64 22.51
C ILE A 70 -4.19 0.95 21.21
N LYS A 71 -5.52 1.03 21.28
CA LYS A 71 -6.34 1.33 20.10
C LYS A 71 -6.02 2.69 19.48
N ALA A 72 -5.73 3.69 20.30
CA ALA A 72 -5.37 5.03 19.80
C ALA A 72 -3.97 5.08 19.16
N LYS A 73 -2.98 4.41 19.76
CA LYS A 73 -1.56 4.53 19.34
C LYS A 73 -1.09 3.35 18.45
N TYR A 74 -1.66 2.16 18.64
CA TYR A 74 -1.26 0.91 17.98
C TYR A 74 -2.48 0.15 17.40
N PRO A 75 -3.21 0.72 16.43
CA PRO A 75 -4.48 0.16 15.96
C PRO A 75 -4.35 -1.22 15.28
N ALA A 76 -3.14 -1.63 14.90
CA ALA A 76 -2.89 -2.94 14.32
C ALA A 76 -2.76 -4.04 15.37
N THR A 77 -2.45 -3.70 16.64
CA THR A 77 -2.31 -4.66 17.73
C THR A 77 -3.69 -5.20 18.14
N LYS A 78 -3.82 -6.52 18.13
CA LYS A 78 -5.04 -7.19 18.59
C LYS A 78 -5.04 -7.29 20.10
N ILE A 79 -6.21 -7.12 20.72
CA ILE A 79 -6.36 -7.10 22.17
C ILE A 79 -7.31 -8.19 22.60
N LEU A 80 -6.88 -8.98 23.59
CA LEU A 80 -7.73 -9.92 24.32
C LEU A 80 -7.80 -9.48 25.78
N LEU A 81 -9.01 -9.44 26.32
CA LEU A 81 -9.22 -9.26 27.76
C LEU A 81 -9.45 -10.62 28.42
N PHE A 82 -8.78 -10.88 29.53
CA PHE A 82 -9.09 -12.03 30.33
C PHE A 82 -9.22 -11.62 31.81
N THR A 83 -10.36 -11.93 32.43
CA THR A 83 -10.70 -11.40 33.72
C THR A 83 -11.49 -12.39 34.58
N GLY A 84 -11.31 -12.31 35.89
CA GLY A 84 -12.10 -13.08 36.86
C GLY A 84 -13.49 -12.51 37.14
N PHE A 85 -13.84 -11.39 36.52
CA PHE A 85 -15.07 -10.67 36.79
C PHE A 85 -16.03 -10.78 35.59
N ASP A 86 -17.19 -11.40 35.86
CA ASP A 86 -18.32 -11.43 34.94
C ASP A 86 -19.17 -10.17 35.18
N ASP A 87 -18.64 -9.00 34.75
CA ASP A 87 -19.30 -7.72 34.89
C ASP A 87 -19.78 -7.21 33.52
N PHE A 88 -21.06 -7.02 33.41
CA PHE A 88 -21.70 -6.59 32.17
C PHE A 88 -21.15 -5.23 31.64
N GLU A 89 -20.80 -4.31 32.57
CA GLU A 89 -20.25 -3.01 32.16
C GLU A 89 -18.87 -3.16 31.51
N TYR A 90 -18.01 -4.04 32.00
CA TYR A 90 -16.72 -4.33 31.37
C TYR A 90 -16.88 -4.97 29.99
N ALA A 91 -17.81 -5.91 29.84
CA ALA A 91 -18.09 -6.54 28.56
C ALA A 91 -18.63 -5.52 27.53
N LYS A 92 -19.48 -4.59 27.96
CA LYS A 92 -20.00 -3.50 27.12
C LYS A 92 -18.89 -2.55 26.66
N GLU A 93 -17.97 -2.18 27.54
CA GLU A 93 -16.85 -1.32 27.22
C GLU A 93 -15.85 -2.01 26.30
N ALA A 94 -15.60 -3.31 26.50
CA ALA A 94 -14.80 -4.14 25.59
C ALA A 94 -15.34 -4.12 24.15
N VAL A 95 -16.66 -4.19 23.97
CA VAL A 95 -17.30 -4.08 22.65
C VAL A 95 -17.07 -2.69 22.04
N HIS A 96 -17.19 -1.61 22.82
CA HIS A 96 -16.94 -0.26 22.32
C HIS A 96 -15.48 -0.03 21.91
N LEU A 97 -14.54 -0.71 22.57
CA LEU A 97 -13.11 -0.68 22.25
C LEU A 97 -12.73 -1.66 21.13
N GLU A 98 -13.70 -2.35 20.53
CA GLU A 98 -13.45 -3.34 19.46
C GLU A 98 -12.38 -4.37 19.85
N ILE A 99 -12.50 -4.92 21.08
CA ILE A 99 -11.59 -5.94 21.58
C ILE A 99 -11.91 -7.27 20.88
N GLU A 100 -10.88 -8.05 20.55
CA GLU A 100 -11.04 -9.28 19.76
C GLU A 100 -11.78 -10.36 20.52
N GLU A 101 -11.43 -10.59 21.80
CA GLU A 101 -12.04 -11.62 22.64
C GLU A 101 -12.07 -11.14 24.10
N TYR A 102 -13.17 -11.48 24.77
CA TYR A 102 -13.35 -11.28 26.21
C TYR A 102 -13.45 -12.66 26.87
N ILE A 103 -12.50 -13.01 27.72
CA ILE A 103 -12.32 -14.36 28.26
C ILE A 103 -12.47 -14.32 29.78
N LEU A 104 -13.27 -15.23 30.33
CA LEU A 104 -13.47 -15.34 31.77
C LEU A 104 -12.46 -16.29 32.42
N LYS A 105 -11.88 -15.89 33.56
CA LYS A 105 -11.11 -16.78 34.45
C LYS A 105 -12.10 -17.64 35.24
N PRO A 106 -11.82 -18.93 35.58
CA PRO A 106 -10.51 -19.58 35.41
C PRO A 106 -10.30 -20.14 34.01
N LEU A 107 -9.15 -19.85 33.44
CA LEU A 107 -8.76 -20.31 32.12
C LEU A 107 -8.23 -21.75 32.15
N ASN A 108 -8.75 -22.59 31.27
CA ASN A 108 -8.09 -23.84 30.97
C ASN A 108 -7.27 -23.72 29.65
N ALA A 109 -6.21 -24.52 29.55
CA ALA A 109 -5.32 -24.50 28.40
C ALA A 109 -6.03 -24.81 27.06
N VAL A 110 -7.14 -25.53 27.09
CA VAL A 110 -7.91 -25.87 25.89
C VAL A 110 -8.63 -24.66 25.37
N GLU A 111 -9.30 -23.90 26.23
CA GLU A 111 -10.02 -22.65 25.83
C GLU A 111 -9.06 -21.62 25.28
N ILE A 112 -7.92 -21.37 25.95
CA ILE A 112 -6.89 -20.47 25.42
C ILE A 112 -6.43 -20.93 24.03
N THR A 113 -6.16 -22.22 23.88
CA THR A 113 -5.72 -22.81 22.61
C THR A 113 -6.73 -22.55 21.50
N GLU A 114 -8.02 -22.71 21.77
CA GLU A 114 -9.08 -22.49 20.78
C GLU A 114 -9.22 -21.00 20.40
N VAL A 115 -9.15 -20.09 21.38
CA VAL A 115 -9.18 -18.64 21.14
C VAL A 115 -8.01 -18.23 20.24
N PHE A 116 -6.79 -18.67 20.58
CA PHE A 116 -5.61 -18.31 19.82
C PHE A 116 -5.55 -18.97 18.44
N LYS A 117 -6.16 -20.13 18.23
CA LYS A 117 -6.33 -20.69 16.88
C LYS A 117 -7.22 -19.80 16.00
N ARG A 118 -8.40 -19.41 16.53
CA ARG A 118 -9.30 -18.48 15.79
C ARG A 118 -8.62 -17.14 15.51
N LEU A 119 -7.91 -16.60 16.50
CA LEU A 119 -7.17 -15.36 16.34
C LEU A 119 -6.10 -15.47 15.25
N LYS A 120 -5.36 -16.60 15.23
CA LYS A 120 -4.36 -16.85 14.19
C LYS A 120 -4.97 -16.89 12.80
N GLU A 121 -6.07 -17.61 12.62
CA GLU A 121 -6.77 -17.67 11.33
C GLU A 121 -7.20 -16.28 10.86
N LYS A 122 -7.70 -15.43 11.76
CA LYS A 122 -8.07 -14.05 11.47
C LYS A 122 -6.86 -13.20 11.06
N LEU A 123 -5.76 -13.28 11.82
CA LEU A 123 -4.52 -12.57 11.51
C LEU A 123 -3.92 -13.00 10.17
N ASP A 124 -3.88 -14.31 9.90
CA ASP A 124 -3.40 -14.86 8.62
C ASP A 124 -4.26 -14.36 7.45
N TYR A 125 -5.59 -14.31 7.63
CA TYR A 125 -6.52 -13.79 6.63
C TYR A 125 -6.29 -12.29 6.37
N GLU A 126 -6.20 -11.45 7.41
CA GLU A 126 -5.96 -10.02 7.28
C GLU A 126 -4.62 -9.72 6.56
N ILE A 127 -3.56 -10.48 6.88
CA ILE A 127 -2.26 -10.35 6.19
C ILE A 127 -2.36 -10.74 4.72
N SER A 128 -3.09 -11.84 4.43
CA SER A 128 -3.26 -12.30 3.05
C SER A 128 -4.03 -11.28 2.21
N GLU A 129 -5.10 -10.70 2.74
CA GLU A 129 -5.89 -9.65 2.10
C GLU A 129 -5.04 -8.39 1.82
N LYS A 130 -4.26 -7.96 2.81
CA LYS A 130 -3.36 -6.83 2.64
C LYS A 130 -2.32 -7.08 1.55
N ARG A 131 -1.69 -8.27 1.55
CA ARG A 131 -0.71 -8.66 0.52
C ARG A 131 -1.33 -8.72 -0.86
N ASN A 132 -2.54 -9.28 -1.00
CA ASN A 132 -3.26 -9.33 -2.27
C ASN A 132 -3.57 -7.91 -2.79
N THR A 133 -4.03 -7.03 -1.91
CA THR A 133 -4.32 -5.63 -2.25
C THR A 133 -3.06 -4.90 -2.70
N ASP A 134 -1.94 -5.05 -1.99
CA ASP A 134 -0.66 -4.42 -2.33
C ASP A 134 -0.11 -4.98 -3.65
N LEU A 135 -0.25 -6.28 -3.87
CA LEU A 135 0.13 -6.93 -5.13
C LEU A 135 -0.69 -6.41 -6.32
N LEU A 136 -2.01 -6.29 -6.15
CA LEU A 136 -2.89 -5.73 -7.17
C LEU A 136 -2.55 -4.27 -7.48
N LYS A 137 -2.28 -3.44 -6.46
CA LYS A 137 -1.81 -2.06 -6.64
C LYS A 137 -0.51 -2.01 -7.42
N LYS A 138 0.43 -2.90 -7.11
CA LYS A 138 1.70 -3.00 -7.82
C LYS A 138 1.49 -3.40 -9.28
N TYR A 139 0.71 -4.44 -9.56
CA TYR A 139 0.40 -4.85 -10.93
C TYR A 139 -0.28 -3.75 -11.72
N TYR A 140 -1.20 -3.01 -11.10
CA TYR A 140 -1.84 -1.86 -11.72
C TYR A 140 -0.80 -0.78 -12.05
N ALA A 141 0.04 -0.40 -11.10
CA ALA A 141 1.09 0.61 -11.30
C ALA A 141 2.08 0.20 -12.40
N ASP A 142 2.52 -1.07 -12.42
CA ASP A 142 3.43 -1.61 -13.43
C ASP A 142 2.78 -1.65 -14.83
N SER A 143 1.46 -1.87 -14.91
CA SER A 143 0.70 -1.93 -16.15
C SER A 143 0.25 -0.55 -16.66
N LEU A 144 0.19 0.45 -15.78
CA LEU A 144 -0.37 1.76 -16.09
C LEU A 144 0.30 2.46 -17.30
N PRO A 145 1.63 2.44 -17.49
CA PRO A 145 2.26 3.05 -18.67
C PRO A 145 1.79 2.41 -19.98
N MET A 146 1.60 1.09 -20.00
CA MET A 146 1.11 0.37 -21.17
C MET A 146 -0.37 0.71 -21.46
N LEU A 147 -1.18 0.77 -20.40
CA LEU A 147 -2.58 1.17 -20.50
C LEU A 147 -2.73 2.59 -21.01
N GLN A 148 -1.90 3.52 -20.49
CA GLN A 148 -1.85 4.90 -20.96
C GLN A 148 -1.44 5.00 -22.43
N ALA A 149 -0.42 4.25 -22.88
CA ALA A 149 0.01 4.23 -24.27
C ALA A 149 -1.11 3.74 -25.22
N ASN A 150 -1.85 2.71 -24.81
CA ASN A 150 -3.01 2.22 -25.55
C ASN A 150 -4.13 3.28 -25.63
N LEU A 151 -4.39 4.00 -24.52
CA LEU A 151 -5.37 5.08 -24.50
C LEU A 151 -4.96 6.23 -25.41
N TYR A 152 -3.69 6.66 -25.37
CA TYR A 152 -3.17 7.70 -26.27
C TYR A 152 -3.30 7.29 -27.74
N THR A 153 -3.03 6.02 -28.06
CA THR A 153 -3.25 5.47 -29.41
C THR A 153 -4.73 5.61 -29.83
N THR A 154 -5.64 5.18 -28.96
CA THR A 154 -7.08 5.25 -29.22
C THR A 154 -7.57 6.70 -29.35
N LEU A 155 -6.95 7.62 -28.57
CA LEU A 155 -7.25 9.05 -28.60
C LEU A 155 -6.84 9.68 -29.93
N ILE A 156 -5.60 9.44 -30.42
CA ILE A 156 -5.14 10.00 -31.71
C ILE A 156 -5.85 9.41 -32.92
N GLU A 157 -6.39 8.19 -32.80
CA GLU A 157 -7.21 7.55 -33.82
C GLU A 157 -8.68 8.08 -33.82
N GLY A 158 -9.04 8.96 -32.89
CA GLY A 158 -10.39 9.52 -32.78
C GLY A 158 -11.45 8.51 -32.39
N ARG A 159 -11.08 7.43 -31.71
CA ARG A 159 -12.00 6.34 -31.33
C ARG A 159 -12.72 6.55 -30.01
N ILE A 160 -12.31 7.56 -29.23
CA ILE A 160 -12.93 7.88 -27.94
C ILE A 160 -13.92 9.03 -28.14
N PRO A 161 -15.19 8.83 -27.80
CA PRO A 161 -16.17 9.91 -27.79
C PRO A 161 -15.77 11.00 -26.78
N GLU A 162 -15.99 12.26 -27.14
CA GLU A 162 -15.60 13.40 -26.31
C GLU A 162 -16.22 13.34 -24.90
N GLU A 163 -17.46 12.86 -24.83
CA GLU A 163 -18.20 12.70 -23.56
C GLU A 163 -17.56 11.69 -22.60
N GLU A 164 -16.85 10.69 -23.11
CA GLU A 164 -16.21 9.63 -22.33
C GLU A 164 -14.76 9.99 -21.91
N MET A 165 -14.12 10.96 -22.58
CA MET A 165 -12.72 11.33 -22.30
C MET A 165 -12.45 11.63 -20.83
N PRO A 166 -13.28 12.39 -20.10
CA PRO A 166 -13.01 12.68 -18.68
C PRO A 166 -12.98 11.42 -17.80
N HIS A 167 -13.77 10.42 -18.13
CA HIS A 167 -13.80 9.14 -17.41
C HIS A 167 -12.48 8.37 -17.63
N TYR A 168 -12.07 8.21 -18.88
CA TYR A 168 -10.80 7.55 -19.21
C TYR A 168 -9.59 8.27 -18.61
N PHE A 169 -9.56 9.60 -18.64
CA PHE A 169 -8.43 10.36 -18.06
C PHE A 169 -8.33 10.17 -16.57
N LYS A 170 -9.45 10.10 -15.87
CA LYS A 170 -9.47 9.81 -14.43
C LYS A 170 -9.01 8.38 -14.13
N ASP A 171 -9.54 7.40 -14.84
CA ASP A 171 -9.24 5.98 -14.58
C ASP A 171 -7.77 5.63 -14.88
N TYR A 172 -7.21 6.21 -15.94
CA TYR A 172 -5.82 6.01 -16.33
C TYR A 172 -4.85 7.04 -15.74
N GLN A 173 -5.30 7.87 -14.79
CA GLN A 173 -4.50 8.89 -14.10
C GLN A 173 -3.78 9.84 -15.07
N ILE A 174 -4.47 10.25 -16.14
CA ILE A 174 -3.93 11.17 -17.15
C ILE A 174 -4.40 12.58 -16.83
N ALA A 175 -3.46 13.50 -16.69
CA ALA A 175 -3.75 14.91 -16.56
C ALA A 175 -3.39 15.64 -17.86
N PHE A 176 -4.40 16.19 -18.51
CA PHE A 176 -4.27 17.18 -19.57
C PHE A 176 -4.73 18.54 -19.00
N THR A 177 -3.78 19.44 -18.79
CA THR A 177 -4.00 20.72 -18.06
C THR A 177 -3.79 21.96 -18.92
N GLY A 178 -3.25 21.81 -20.14
CA GLY A 178 -2.99 22.91 -21.04
C GLY A 178 -4.23 23.33 -21.84
N PRO A 179 -4.33 24.59 -22.27
CA PRO A 179 -5.38 25.04 -23.17
C PRO A 179 -5.15 24.58 -24.62
N TRP A 180 -3.88 24.27 -24.98
CA TRP A 180 -3.49 23.87 -26.32
C TRP A 180 -2.72 22.56 -26.32
N TYR A 181 -2.92 21.75 -27.34
CA TYR A 181 -2.23 20.49 -27.54
C TYR A 181 -1.75 20.37 -28.97
N CYS A 182 -0.56 19.80 -29.17
CA CYS A 182 -0.13 19.34 -30.47
C CYS A 182 0.39 17.91 -30.41
N CYS A 183 0.29 17.21 -31.53
CA CYS A 183 0.82 15.88 -31.69
C CYS A 183 2.08 15.94 -32.56
N LEU A 184 3.22 15.55 -31.99
CA LEU A 184 4.49 15.41 -32.70
C LEU A 184 4.70 13.94 -33.07
N ILE A 185 5.00 13.67 -34.34
CA ILE A 185 5.33 12.35 -34.86
C ILE A 185 6.80 12.36 -35.26
N ILE A 186 7.59 11.47 -34.67
CA ILE A 186 9.01 11.30 -35.00
C ILE A 186 9.17 9.97 -35.73
N HIS A 187 9.38 10.04 -37.04
CA HIS A 187 9.61 8.90 -37.90
C HIS A 187 11.10 8.61 -38.05
N THR A 188 11.50 7.36 -37.84
CA THR A 188 12.89 6.92 -38.03
C THR A 188 13.01 6.20 -39.37
N SER A 189 13.66 6.86 -40.35
CA SER A 189 13.83 6.28 -41.70
C SER A 189 14.99 5.27 -41.76
N ALA A 190 14.77 4.16 -42.44
CA ALA A 190 15.79 3.17 -42.68
C ALA A 190 16.83 3.58 -43.75
N SER A 191 16.56 4.66 -44.52
CA SER A 191 17.37 5.04 -45.69
C SER A 191 18.77 5.55 -45.38
N GLN A 192 19.03 5.94 -44.14
CA GLN A 192 20.32 6.50 -43.67
C GLN A 192 20.95 5.70 -42.53
N VAL A 193 20.42 4.50 -42.24
CA VAL A 193 20.96 3.62 -41.19
C VAL A 193 22.26 3.00 -41.67
N PRO A 194 23.37 3.09 -40.89
CA PRO A 194 24.62 2.43 -41.23
C PRO A 194 24.46 0.92 -41.41
N GLU A 195 25.22 0.33 -42.34
CA GLU A 195 25.22 -1.13 -42.59
C GLU A 195 25.52 -1.89 -41.27
N GLY A 196 24.63 -2.82 -40.88
CA GLY A 196 24.78 -3.63 -39.67
C GLY A 196 24.09 -3.09 -38.43
N MET A 197 23.48 -1.91 -38.48
CA MET A 197 22.69 -1.36 -37.34
C MET A 197 21.22 -1.79 -37.46
N ASP A 198 20.66 -2.31 -36.37
CA ASP A 198 19.22 -2.63 -36.30
C ASP A 198 18.39 -1.34 -36.14
N ILE A 199 17.53 -1.04 -37.09
CA ILE A 199 16.63 0.13 -37.08
C ILE A 199 15.77 0.18 -35.81
N ARG A 200 15.47 -0.96 -35.20
CA ARG A 200 14.69 -1.03 -33.95
C ARG A 200 15.47 -0.43 -32.79
N LEU A 201 16.79 -0.67 -32.73
CA LEU A 201 17.66 -0.07 -31.71
C LEU A 201 17.78 1.45 -31.91
N LEU A 202 17.89 1.89 -33.17
CA LEU A 202 17.91 3.32 -33.50
C LEU A 202 16.60 3.97 -33.08
N SER A 203 15.45 3.40 -33.41
CA SER A 203 14.15 3.97 -33.02
C SER A 203 13.95 4.03 -31.51
N VAL A 204 14.50 3.09 -30.73
CA VAL A 204 14.49 3.13 -29.24
C VAL A 204 15.39 4.27 -28.74
N SER A 205 16.56 4.47 -29.36
CA SER A 205 17.46 5.57 -29.00
C SER A 205 16.85 6.93 -29.30
N VAL A 206 16.22 7.09 -30.47
CA VAL A 206 15.49 8.29 -30.87
C VAL A 206 14.33 8.58 -29.91
N ASP A 207 13.55 7.56 -29.56
CA ASP A 207 12.46 7.68 -28.59
C ASP A 207 12.96 8.20 -27.24
N ARG A 208 14.05 7.64 -26.72
CA ARG A 208 14.64 8.07 -25.45
C ARG A 208 15.11 9.52 -25.52
N GLN A 209 15.86 9.88 -26.56
CA GLN A 209 16.41 11.23 -26.73
C GLN A 209 15.30 12.27 -26.95
N ALA A 210 14.22 11.93 -27.66
CA ALA A 210 13.05 12.78 -27.80
C ALA A 210 12.42 13.08 -26.43
N GLY A 211 12.31 12.08 -25.58
CA GLY A 211 11.83 12.26 -24.21
C GLY A 211 12.69 13.20 -23.38
N GLU A 212 14.01 13.03 -23.44
CA GLU A 212 14.98 13.85 -22.71
C GLU A 212 15.04 15.32 -23.22
N ASN A 213 14.97 15.53 -24.53
CA ASN A 213 15.15 16.87 -25.13
C ASN A 213 13.84 17.66 -25.30
N LEU A 214 12.72 16.98 -25.53
CA LEU A 214 11.44 17.62 -25.85
C LEU A 214 10.36 17.36 -24.79
N GLY A 215 10.51 16.30 -23.96
CA GLY A 215 9.43 15.81 -23.10
C GLY A 215 9.14 16.69 -21.90
N GLU A 216 10.16 17.15 -21.18
CA GLU A 216 9.98 17.85 -19.89
C GLU A 216 9.34 19.23 -20.05
N LYS A 217 9.80 20.00 -21.01
CA LYS A 217 9.37 21.40 -21.19
C LYS A 217 7.88 21.52 -21.50
N TRP A 218 7.34 20.61 -22.30
CA TRP A 218 5.94 20.62 -22.75
C TRP A 218 5.09 19.53 -22.10
N ASN A 219 5.51 18.98 -20.97
CA ASN A 219 4.79 17.90 -20.27
C ASN A 219 4.26 16.82 -21.22
N ALA A 220 5.12 16.37 -22.14
CA ALA A 220 4.73 15.50 -23.24
C ALA A 220 4.32 14.11 -22.75
N LYS A 221 3.23 13.59 -23.29
CA LYS A 221 2.84 12.18 -23.16
C LYS A 221 3.41 11.42 -24.36
N ARG A 222 4.41 10.57 -24.09
CA ARG A 222 5.17 9.86 -25.13
C ARG A 222 4.75 8.39 -25.19
N PHE A 223 4.56 7.88 -26.41
CA PHE A 223 4.24 6.48 -26.66
C PHE A 223 4.68 6.08 -28.09
N ARG A 224 4.64 4.79 -28.39
CA ARG A 224 5.01 4.28 -29.71
C ARG A 224 3.77 3.83 -30.48
N TYR A 225 3.70 4.16 -31.75
CA TYR A 225 2.63 3.79 -32.66
C TYR A 225 3.18 3.48 -34.06
N LEU A 226 2.89 2.29 -34.59
CA LEU A 226 3.35 1.80 -35.90
C LEU A 226 4.87 1.93 -36.18
N GLY A 227 5.68 1.88 -35.11
CA GLY A 227 7.14 2.02 -35.22
C GLY A 227 7.66 3.43 -34.98
N ASP A 228 6.80 4.43 -35.01
CA ASP A 228 7.12 5.82 -34.77
C ASP A 228 7.02 6.18 -33.28
N THR A 229 7.72 7.25 -32.89
CA THR A 229 7.55 7.88 -31.60
C THR A 229 6.53 9.01 -31.71
N ILE A 230 5.46 8.91 -30.93
CA ILE A 230 4.41 9.92 -30.84
C ILE A 230 4.54 10.66 -29.52
N MET A 231 4.39 11.97 -29.56
CA MET A 231 4.38 12.83 -28.37
C MET A 231 3.19 13.78 -28.39
N ILE A 232 2.31 13.69 -27.40
CA ILE A 232 1.26 14.69 -27.20
C ILE A 232 1.84 15.77 -26.30
N MET A 233 2.06 16.96 -26.87
CA MET A 233 2.65 18.10 -26.20
C MET A 233 1.57 19.02 -25.65
N GLN A 234 1.79 19.58 -24.47
CA GLN A 234 0.91 20.58 -23.87
C GLN A 234 1.56 21.98 -24.02
N LEU A 235 0.81 22.91 -24.58
CA LEU A 235 1.25 24.28 -24.81
C LEU A 235 0.43 25.24 -23.96
N LYS A 236 1.05 26.32 -23.47
CA LYS A 236 0.39 27.36 -22.67
C LYS A 236 -0.25 28.41 -23.55
N SER A 237 0.30 28.63 -24.75
CA SER A 237 -0.22 29.57 -25.75
C SER A 237 0.09 29.05 -27.15
N GLU A 238 -0.58 29.61 -28.14
CA GLU A 238 -0.33 29.34 -29.56
C GLU A 238 1.07 29.80 -30.00
N GLU A 239 1.63 30.81 -29.35
CA GLU A 239 2.98 31.33 -29.63
C GLU A 239 4.08 30.29 -29.33
N GLU A 240 3.86 29.39 -28.40
CA GLU A 240 4.81 28.31 -28.09
C GLU A 240 4.99 27.30 -29.25
N ILE A 241 4.13 27.31 -30.26
CA ILE A 241 4.27 26.47 -31.46
C ILE A 241 5.57 26.78 -32.20
N SER A 242 5.92 28.08 -32.35
CA SER A 242 7.16 28.48 -33.00
C SER A 242 8.38 27.97 -32.22
N GLU A 243 8.36 28.09 -30.90
CA GLU A 243 9.44 27.61 -30.04
C GLU A 243 9.59 26.10 -30.10
N LEU A 244 8.47 25.36 -30.12
CA LEU A 244 8.46 23.92 -30.30
C LEU A 244 9.04 23.52 -31.67
N THR A 245 8.66 24.22 -32.73
CA THR A 245 9.19 23.98 -34.08
C THR A 245 10.71 24.14 -34.11
N ASP A 246 11.23 25.22 -33.52
CA ASP A 246 12.68 25.46 -33.42
C ASP A 246 13.38 24.38 -32.59
N ALA A 247 12.74 23.84 -31.54
CA ALA A 247 13.29 22.76 -30.76
C ALA A 247 13.31 21.45 -31.55
N CYS A 248 12.28 21.15 -32.32
CA CYS A 248 12.23 19.99 -33.21
C CYS A 248 13.31 20.06 -34.29
N ASP A 249 13.52 21.25 -34.88
CA ASP A 249 14.58 21.43 -35.87
C ASP A 249 15.98 21.25 -35.31
N ARG A 250 16.23 21.71 -34.10
CA ARG A 250 17.49 21.43 -33.39
C ARG A 250 17.65 19.93 -33.08
N PHE A 251 16.59 19.29 -32.63
CA PHE A 251 16.58 17.87 -32.33
C PHE A 251 16.89 17.03 -33.57
N CYS A 252 16.25 17.31 -34.73
CA CYS A 252 16.52 16.62 -36.00
C CYS A 252 17.96 16.80 -36.51
N LYS A 253 18.64 17.91 -36.16
CA LYS A 253 20.05 18.12 -36.53
C LYS A 253 21.04 17.44 -35.59
N TYR A 254 20.60 17.10 -34.39
CA TYR A 254 21.44 16.49 -33.35
C TYR A 254 21.47 14.97 -33.45
N ILE A 255 20.41 14.34 -33.95
CA ILE A 255 20.29 12.90 -34.18
C ILE A 255 20.86 12.53 -35.56
#